data_0faf8e8214c155566a338158272c0ddd
#
_entry.id   0faf8e8214c155566a338158272c0ddd
#
_cell.length_a   1.000
_cell.length_b   1.000
_cell.length_c   1.000
_cell.angle_alpha   90.00
_cell.angle_beta   90.00
_cell.angle_gamma   90.00
#
_symmetry.space_group_name_H-M   'P 1'
#
loop_
_entity.id
_entity.type
_entity.pdbx_description
1 polymer ?
#
loop_
_entity_poly.entity_id
_entity_poly.type
_entity_poly.pdbx_seq_one_letter_code
_entity_poly.pdbx_strand_id
1 'polypeptide(L)'
;MYSTHSNLGEYKVNVLRDKLHKINPECSIYVSIEKVEDLLIENLKDIDYIIDAVDSPQTKVHIAELAYKLEIPLLHGACAGWYGQVGIILPGCDLIYDIYQNKEHGLETKLLNPSFTPAAIAAIMVAEFVKHIIKKSSATINELRLIDLLNNEFIGTGD
;
A
#
# COMPACT_ATOMS: atom_id res chain seq x y z
N MET A 1 -9.72 -2.78 9.64
CA MET A 1 -10.57 -3.83 9.04
C MET A 1 -12.03 -3.44 9.27
N TYR A 2 -12.90 -3.60 8.26
CA TYR A 2 -14.30 -3.16 8.36
C TYR A 2 -15.26 -4.35 8.59
N SER A 3 -14.75 -5.45 9.15
CA SER A 3 -15.55 -6.61 9.49
C SER A 3 -16.41 -6.33 10.71
N THR A 4 -17.68 -6.61 10.60
CA THR A 4 -18.70 -6.53 11.66
C THR A 4 -19.41 -7.86 11.74
N HIS A 5 -20.18 -8.08 12.79
CA HIS A 5 -20.98 -9.31 12.93
C HIS A 5 -21.97 -9.50 11.76
N SER A 6 -22.46 -8.39 11.19
CA SER A 6 -23.46 -8.41 10.11
C SER A 6 -22.90 -8.70 8.73
N ASN A 7 -21.59 -8.62 8.51
CA ASN A 7 -20.95 -8.86 7.21
C ASN A 7 -19.94 -10.01 7.19
N LEU A 8 -20.03 -10.90 8.19
CA LEU A 8 -19.22 -12.11 8.21
C LEU A 8 -19.56 -13.01 7.01
N GLY A 9 -18.51 -13.44 6.30
CA GLY A 9 -18.64 -14.24 5.08
C GLY A 9 -18.71 -13.46 3.78
N GLU A 10 -18.85 -12.13 3.84
CA GLU A 10 -18.81 -11.29 2.64
C GLU A 10 -17.37 -10.98 2.18
N TYR A 11 -17.19 -10.77 0.89
CA TYR A 11 -15.90 -10.34 0.36
C TYR A 11 -15.53 -8.94 0.85
N LYS A 12 -14.33 -8.78 1.39
CA LYS A 12 -13.81 -7.51 1.93
C LYS A 12 -13.94 -6.33 0.97
N VAL A 13 -13.70 -6.58 -0.31
CA VAL A 13 -13.76 -5.56 -1.37
C VAL A 13 -15.19 -5.05 -1.58
N ASN A 14 -16.20 -5.92 -1.51
CA ASN A 14 -17.60 -5.52 -1.62
C ASN A 14 -18.04 -4.66 -0.43
N VAL A 15 -17.73 -5.12 0.79
CA VAL A 15 -18.01 -4.36 2.03
C VAL A 15 -17.38 -2.98 2.00
N LEU A 16 -16.12 -2.90 1.52
CA LEU A 16 -15.41 -1.63 1.41
C LEU A 16 -16.03 -0.71 0.36
N ARG A 17 -16.34 -1.23 -0.85
CA ARG A 17 -17.03 -0.48 -1.90
C ARG A 17 -18.32 0.15 -1.39
N ASP A 18 -19.17 -0.64 -0.74
CA ASP A 18 -20.48 -0.20 -0.26
C ASP A 18 -20.36 0.87 0.83
N LYS A 19 -19.31 0.79 1.66
CA LYS A 19 -18.99 1.81 2.64
C LYS A 19 -18.51 3.10 1.98
N LEU A 20 -17.63 3.01 1.00
CA LEU A 20 -17.09 4.17 0.27
C LEU A 20 -18.18 4.90 -0.52
N HIS A 21 -19.11 4.16 -1.15
CA HIS A 21 -20.27 4.76 -1.81
C HIS A 21 -21.21 5.53 -0.86
N LYS A 22 -21.29 5.12 0.41
CA LYS A 22 -22.04 5.88 1.42
C LYS A 22 -21.33 7.18 1.81
N ILE A 23 -20.01 7.24 1.67
CA ILE A 23 -19.20 8.44 1.96
C ILE A 23 -19.22 9.40 0.77
N ASN A 24 -18.99 8.87 -0.42
CA ASN A 24 -19.02 9.64 -1.67
C ASN A 24 -19.68 8.82 -2.79
N PRO A 25 -20.97 9.05 -3.07
CA PRO A 25 -21.71 8.31 -4.10
C PRO A 25 -21.26 8.64 -5.54
N GLU A 26 -20.56 9.76 -5.77
CA GLU A 26 -20.05 10.15 -7.08
C GLU A 26 -18.75 9.45 -7.46
N CYS A 27 -18.09 8.81 -6.51
CA CYS A 27 -16.85 8.10 -6.77
C CYS A 27 -17.13 6.76 -7.47
N SER A 28 -16.55 6.55 -8.65
CA SER A 28 -16.60 5.26 -9.34
C SER A 28 -15.67 4.27 -8.69
N ILE A 29 -16.21 3.17 -8.16
CA ILE A 29 -15.45 2.17 -7.43
C ILE A 29 -15.63 0.81 -8.09
N TYR A 30 -14.56 0.28 -8.64
CA TYR A 30 -14.50 -1.06 -9.22
C TYR A 30 -13.82 -1.99 -8.23
N VAL A 31 -14.30 -3.24 -8.16
CA VAL A 31 -13.73 -4.26 -7.26
C VAL A 31 -13.41 -5.51 -8.06
N SER A 32 -12.30 -6.17 -7.70
CA SER A 32 -11.97 -7.52 -8.14
C SER A 32 -11.79 -8.43 -6.93
N ILE A 33 -12.22 -9.68 -7.06
CA ILE A 33 -12.05 -10.73 -6.04
C ILE A 33 -10.84 -11.59 -6.37
N GLU A 34 -10.27 -11.43 -7.55
CA GLU A 34 -9.10 -12.13 -8.05
C GLU A 34 -7.84 -11.75 -7.26
N LYS A 35 -6.84 -12.59 -7.32
CA LYS A 35 -5.50 -12.23 -6.87
C LYS A 35 -4.90 -11.23 -7.85
N VAL A 36 -4.02 -10.35 -7.36
CA VAL A 36 -3.37 -9.36 -8.22
C VAL A 36 -2.49 -10.03 -9.30
N GLU A 37 -1.95 -11.20 -9.00
CA GLU A 37 -1.14 -12.00 -9.93
C GLU A 37 -1.95 -12.53 -11.13
N ASP A 38 -3.27 -12.64 -10.99
CA ASP A 38 -4.18 -13.10 -12.02
C ASP A 38 -4.80 -11.94 -12.85
N LEU A 39 -4.54 -10.69 -12.45
CA LEU A 39 -5.05 -9.52 -13.14
C LEU A 39 -4.37 -9.32 -14.49
N LEU A 40 -5.15 -9.15 -15.53
CA LEU A 40 -4.63 -8.81 -16.85
C LEU A 40 -4.17 -7.34 -16.86
N ILE A 41 -2.94 -7.11 -17.30
CA ILE A 41 -2.33 -5.77 -17.37
C ILE A 41 -3.14 -4.81 -18.26
N GLU A 42 -3.88 -5.36 -19.21
CA GLU A 42 -4.77 -4.62 -20.11
C GLU A 42 -5.90 -3.93 -19.38
N ASN A 43 -6.35 -4.48 -18.26
CA ASN A 43 -7.40 -3.91 -17.41
C ASN A 43 -6.90 -2.75 -16.53
N LEU A 44 -5.58 -2.52 -16.53
CA LEU A 44 -4.91 -1.53 -15.67
C LEU A 44 -4.33 -0.34 -16.46
N LYS A 45 -4.61 -0.23 -17.77
CA LYS A 45 -3.99 0.79 -18.64
C LYS A 45 -4.40 2.23 -18.34
N ASP A 46 -5.56 2.42 -17.74
CA ASP A 46 -6.13 3.76 -17.48
C ASP A 46 -5.98 4.21 -16.03
N ILE A 47 -5.07 3.57 -15.27
CA ILE A 47 -4.78 3.97 -13.89
C ILE A 47 -3.55 4.86 -13.81
N ASP A 48 -3.57 5.86 -12.95
CA ASP A 48 -2.48 6.82 -12.74
C ASP A 48 -1.54 6.41 -11.60
N TYR A 49 -1.95 5.46 -10.75
CA TYR A 49 -1.24 5.14 -9.53
C TYR A 49 -1.59 3.76 -9.00
N ILE A 50 -0.61 3.02 -8.48
CA ILE A 50 -0.86 1.80 -7.71
C ILE A 50 -0.59 2.07 -6.23
N ILE A 51 -1.45 1.54 -5.35
CA ILE A 51 -1.27 1.60 -3.90
C ILE A 51 -1.10 0.18 -3.38
N ASP A 52 0.09 -0.12 -2.88
CA ASP A 52 0.43 -1.41 -2.27
C ASP A 52 0.06 -1.39 -0.77
N ALA A 53 -0.92 -2.21 -0.42
CA ALA A 53 -1.35 -2.44 0.95
C ALA A 53 -1.47 -3.96 1.25
N VAL A 54 -0.67 -4.77 0.55
CA VAL A 54 -0.63 -6.23 0.72
C VAL A 54 0.42 -6.63 1.76
N ASP A 55 0.30 -7.83 2.31
CA ASP A 55 1.18 -8.39 3.33
C ASP A 55 2.27 -9.33 2.75
N SER A 56 2.00 -10.00 1.63
CA SER A 56 2.93 -10.94 1.00
C SER A 56 4.13 -10.23 0.33
N PRO A 57 5.38 -10.57 0.68
CA PRO A 57 6.58 -10.06 0.01
C PRO A 57 6.58 -10.32 -1.49
N GLN A 58 6.18 -11.52 -1.92
CA GLN A 58 6.10 -11.90 -3.34
C GLN A 58 5.09 -11.04 -4.09
N THR A 59 3.92 -10.81 -3.49
CA THR A 59 2.89 -9.95 -4.06
C THR A 59 3.35 -8.49 -4.15
N LYS A 60 4.15 -8.01 -3.17
CA LYS A 60 4.75 -6.66 -3.23
C LYS A 60 5.70 -6.51 -4.42
N VAL A 61 6.56 -7.49 -4.64
CA VAL A 61 7.46 -7.51 -5.80
C VAL A 61 6.66 -7.52 -7.10
N HIS A 62 5.63 -8.38 -7.20
CA HIS A 62 4.76 -8.43 -8.38
C HIS A 62 4.05 -7.09 -8.65
N ILE A 63 3.54 -6.43 -7.62
CA ILE A 63 2.91 -5.09 -7.74
C ILE A 63 3.94 -4.05 -8.20
N ALA A 64 5.18 -4.10 -7.72
CA ALA A 64 6.22 -3.19 -8.16
C ALA A 64 6.59 -3.43 -9.65
N GLU A 65 6.64 -4.69 -10.09
CA GLU A 65 6.81 -5.03 -11.52
C GLU A 65 5.65 -4.52 -12.39
N LEU A 66 4.41 -4.59 -11.90
CA LEU A 66 3.25 -4.04 -12.60
C LEU A 66 3.35 -2.52 -12.74
N ALA A 67 3.69 -1.81 -11.65
CA ALA A 67 3.88 -0.37 -11.67
C ALA A 67 4.99 0.05 -12.66
N TYR A 68 6.11 -0.70 -12.67
CA TYR A 68 7.20 -0.50 -13.63
C TYR A 68 6.73 -0.68 -15.09
N LYS A 69 6.03 -1.79 -15.39
CA LYS A 69 5.52 -2.09 -16.75
C LYS A 69 4.49 -1.08 -17.24
N LEU A 70 3.70 -0.52 -16.34
CA LEU A 70 2.69 0.51 -16.64
C LEU A 70 3.28 1.92 -16.66
N GLU A 71 4.55 2.08 -16.28
CA GLU A 71 5.24 3.38 -16.16
C GLU A 71 4.52 4.37 -15.22
N ILE A 72 3.92 3.86 -14.13
CA ILE A 72 3.18 4.66 -13.14
C ILE A 72 3.80 4.56 -11.74
N PRO A 73 3.62 5.57 -10.89
CA PRO A 73 4.11 5.53 -9.51
C PRO A 73 3.42 4.46 -8.66
N LEU A 74 4.18 3.89 -7.72
CA LEU A 74 3.72 2.98 -6.69
C LEU A 74 3.81 3.66 -5.33
N LEU A 75 2.70 3.78 -4.60
CA LEU A 75 2.70 4.12 -3.19
C LEU A 75 2.83 2.82 -2.38
N HIS A 76 3.99 2.62 -1.80
CA HIS A 76 4.27 1.46 -0.97
C HIS A 76 3.99 1.75 0.50
N GLY A 77 3.33 0.80 1.18
CA GLY A 77 3.18 0.79 2.61
C GLY A 77 3.32 -0.63 3.18
N ALA A 78 3.99 -0.74 4.31
CA ALA A 78 4.08 -1.99 5.06
C ALA A 78 4.12 -1.71 6.56
N CYS A 79 3.64 -2.66 7.36
CA CYS A 79 3.69 -2.55 8.82
C CYS A 79 3.87 -3.92 9.47
N ALA A 80 4.56 -3.94 10.63
CA ALA A 80 4.72 -5.11 11.46
C ALA A 80 4.93 -4.69 12.93
N GLY A 81 4.09 -5.19 13.84
CA GLY A 81 4.13 -4.78 15.24
C GLY A 81 3.87 -3.27 15.40
N TRP A 82 4.82 -2.57 15.97
CA TRP A 82 4.80 -1.11 16.19
C TRP A 82 5.45 -0.32 15.03
N TYR A 83 5.96 -1.01 14.01
CA TYR A 83 6.79 -0.41 12.98
C TYR A 83 6.07 -0.38 11.65
N GLY A 84 6.41 0.61 10.84
CA GLY A 84 5.95 0.72 9.47
C GLY A 84 6.96 1.37 8.55
N GLN A 85 6.68 1.31 7.27
CA GLN A 85 7.44 2.01 6.25
C GLN A 85 6.50 2.50 5.15
N VAL A 86 6.82 3.66 4.60
CA VAL A 86 6.05 4.31 3.53
C VAL A 86 7.00 4.99 2.57
N GLY A 87 6.72 4.88 1.28
CA GLY A 87 7.44 5.60 0.24
C GLY A 87 6.73 5.58 -1.09
N ILE A 88 7.09 6.50 -1.97
CA ILE A 88 6.63 6.56 -3.35
C ILE A 88 7.77 6.08 -4.24
N ILE A 89 7.52 5.04 -5.00
CA ILE A 89 8.49 4.41 -5.89
C ILE A 89 8.11 4.78 -7.32
N LEU A 90 8.99 5.51 -7.98
CA LEU A 90 8.82 5.87 -9.38
C LEU A 90 9.30 4.73 -10.29
N PRO A 91 8.79 4.63 -11.52
CA PRO A 91 9.27 3.68 -12.50
C PRO A 91 10.80 3.76 -12.69
N GLY A 92 11.46 2.61 -12.69
CA GLY A 92 12.92 2.52 -12.78
C GLY A 92 13.66 2.45 -11.44
N CYS A 93 12.97 2.48 -10.31
CA CYS A 93 13.57 2.28 -8.99
C CYS A 93 13.33 0.85 -8.49
N ASP A 94 14.40 0.12 -8.21
CA ASP A 94 14.37 -1.31 -7.81
C ASP A 94 14.22 -1.52 -6.30
N LEU A 95 13.98 -0.46 -5.52
CA LEU A 95 13.98 -0.48 -4.06
C LEU A 95 13.08 -1.57 -3.46
N ILE A 96 11.87 -1.76 -3.98
CA ILE A 96 10.94 -2.79 -3.49
C ILE A 96 11.45 -4.19 -3.83
N TYR A 97 12.01 -4.37 -5.02
CA TYR A 97 12.62 -5.61 -5.41
C TYR A 97 13.79 -5.96 -4.49
N ASP A 98 14.72 -5.03 -4.26
CA ASP A 98 15.89 -5.22 -3.41
C ASP A 98 15.53 -5.61 -1.97
N ILE A 99 14.45 -5.02 -1.44
CA ILE A 99 13.99 -5.31 -0.08
C ILE A 99 13.30 -6.67 0.02
N TYR A 100 12.48 -7.06 -0.97
CA TYR A 100 11.54 -8.17 -0.81
C TYR A 100 11.82 -9.43 -1.65
N GLN A 101 12.65 -9.38 -2.70
CA GLN A 101 12.87 -10.49 -3.64
C GLN A 101 13.25 -11.84 -3.00
N ASN A 102 13.96 -11.81 -1.87
CA ASN A 102 14.44 -13.01 -1.19
C ASN A 102 13.67 -13.31 0.11
N LYS A 103 12.51 -12.71 0.33
CA LYS A 103 11.72 -12.90 1.54
C LYS A 103 10.52 -13.79 1.26
N GLU A 104 10.46 -14.92 1.96
CA GLU A 104 9.31 -15.83 1.87
C GLU A 104 8.11 -15.35 2.69
N HIS A 105 8.37 -14.71 3.83
CA HIS A 105 7.34 -14.24 4.76
C HIS A 105 7.61 -12.81 5.20
N GLY A 106 6.56 -12.03 5.39
CA GLY A 106 6.62 -10.71 5.99
C GLY A 106 6.88 -10.78 7.51
N LEU A 107 7.38 -9.69 8.06
CA LEU A 107 7.66 -9.58 9.51
C LEU A 107 6.40 -9.62 10.36
N GLU A 108 5.24 -9.26 9.81
CA GLU A 108 3.93 -9.28 10.46
C GLU A 108 3.54 -10.68 10.95
N THR A 109 4.03 -11.76 10.32
CA THR A 109 3.78 -13.13 10.77
C THR A 109 4.39 -13.42 12.15
N LYS A 110 5.44 -12.69 12.53
CA LYS A 110 6.14 -12.83 13.81
C LYS A 110 5.71 -11.77 14.83
N LEU A 111 5.52 -10.54 14.39
CA LEU A 111 5.29 -9.39 15.28
C LEU A 111 3.80 -9.11 15.50
N LEU A 112 2.91 -9.71 14.69
CA LEU A 112 1.50 -9.37 14.64
C LEU A 112 1.27 -7.89 14.27
N ASN A 113 0.03 -7.46 14.13
CA ASN A 113 -0.29 -6.07 13.81
C ASN A 113 -1.36 -5.54 14.78
N PRO A 114 -0.98 -4.74 15.78
CA PRO A 114 -1.94 -3.96 16.55
C PRO A 114 -2.73 -3.05 15.62
N SER A 115 -4.03 -2.91 15.85
CA SER A 115 -4.95 -2.21 14.91
C SER A 115 -4.59 -0.74 14.65
N PHE A 116 -3.88 -0.10 15.58
CA PHE A 116 -3.43 1.28 15.43
C PHE A 116 -2.28 1.42 14.43
N THR A 117 -1.41 0.41 14.29
CA THR A 117 -0.26 0.48 13.36
C THR A 117 -0.72 0.61 11.91
N PRO A 118 -1.54 -0.29 11.33
CA PRO A 118 -1.99 -0.10 9.96
C PRO A 118 -2.83 1.17 9.77
N ALA A 119 -3.56 1.64 10.79
CA ALA A 119 -4.29 2.89 10.70
C ALA A 119 -3.37 4.11 10.59
N ALA A 120 -2.31 4.17 11.40
CA ALA A 120 -1.31 5.23 11.34
C ALA A 120 -0.54 5.21 10.01
N ILE A 121 -0.08 4.03 9.58
CA ILE A 121 0.65 3.88 8.32
C ILE A 121 -0.22 4.28 7.13
N ALA A 122 -1.48 3.86 7.07
CA ALA A 122 -2.41 4.25 6.01
C ALA A 122 -2.62 5.78 5.96
N ALA A 123 -2.72 6.44 7.11
CA ALA A 123 -2.84 7.90 7.17
C ALA A 123 -1.58 8.61 6.63
N ILE A 124 -0.39 8.08 6.96
CA ILE A 124 0.89 8.59 6.45
C ILE A 124 1.01 8.35 4.94
N MET A 125 0.61 7.17 4.45
CA MET A 125 0.54 6.88 3.01
C MET A 125 -0.29 7.92 2.26
N VAL A 126 -1.49 8.22 2.75
CA VAL A 126 -2.35 9.25 2.15
C VAL A 126 -1.67 10.61 2.16
N ALA A 127 -0.99 10.97 3.25
CA ALA A 127 -0.25 12.24 3.32
C ALA A 127 0.89 12.31 2.29
N GLU A 128 1.67 11.24 2.11
CA GLU A 128 2.73 11.17 1.10
C GLU A 128 2.14 11.22 -0.33
N PHE A 129 1.06 10.49 -0.59
CA PHE A 129 0.33 10.56 -1.86
C PHE A 129 -0.11 11.99 -2.19
N VAL A 130 -0.76 12.68 -1.26
CA VAL A 130 -1.20 14.07 -1.47
C VAL A 130 -0.02 15.00 -1.72
N LYS A 131 1.07 14.88 -0.96
CA LYS A 131 2.30 15.65 -1.20
C LYS A 131 2.83 15.47 -2.62
N HIS A 132 2.87 14.23 -3.11
CA HIS A 132 3.33 13.94 -4.47
C HIS A 132 2.41 14.57 -5.52
N ILE A 133 1.09 14.40 -5.40
CA ILE A 133 0.11 14.97 -6.34
C ILE A 133 0.21 16.50 -6.41
N ILE A 134 0.37 17.17 -5.26
CA ILE A 134 0.51 18.63 -5.22
C ILE A 134 1.96 19.11 -5.39
N LYS A 135 2.88 18.22 -5.77
CA LYS A 135 4.29 18.48 -6.08
C LYS A 135 5.06 19.15 -4.93
N LYS A 136 4.84 18.69 -3.70
CA LYS A 136 5.67 19.13 -2.55
C LYS A 136 7.02 18.42 -2.56
N SER A 137 8.09 19.19 -2.39
CA SER A 137 9.47 18.68 -2.33
C SER A 137 9.75 17.75 -1.14
N SER A 138 8.88 17.76 -0.13
CA SER A 138 8.99 16.90 1.05
C SER A 138 8.30 15.52 0.90
N ALA A 139 7.83 15.16 -0.29
CA ALA A 139 7.35 13.82 -0.55
C ALA A 139 8.54 12.82 -0.53
N THR A 140 8.31 11.65 0.06
CA THR A 140 9.32 10.58 0.16
C THR A 140 9.32 9.79 -1.16
N ILE A 141 10.28 10.10 -2.05
CA ILE A 141 10.34 9.55 -3.41
C ILE A 141 11.60 8.73 -3.60
N ASN A 142 11.45 7.47 -4.08
CA ASN A 142 12.51 6.49 -4.30
C ASN A 142 13.33 6.18 -3.03
N GLU A 143 12.72 6.39 -1.89
CA GLU A 143 13.23 6.09 -0.56
C GLU A 143 12.09 5.62 0.34
N LEU A 144 12.40 5.08 1.51
CA LEU A 144 11.40 4.73 2.52
C LEU A 144 11.57 5.60 3.77
N ARG A 145 10.46 6.06 4.27
CA ARG A 145 10.36 6.59 5.61
C ARG A 145 9.99 5.46 6.55
N LEU A 146 10.87 5.15 7.47
CA LEU A 146 10.62 4.21 8.55
C LEU A 146 9.90 4.91 9.69
N ILE A 147 8.89 4.28 10.23
CA ILE A 147 8.05 4.78 11.31
C ILE A 147 8.16 3.83 12.49
N ASP A 148 8.61 4.32 13.62
CA ASP A 148 8.62 3.64 14.91
C ASP A 148 7.57 4.27 15.81
N LEU A 149 6.41 3.63 15.93
CA LEU A 149 5.32 4.11 16.79
C LEU A 149 5.57 3.86 18.27
N LEU A 150 6.51 2.95 18.61
CA LEU A 150 6.84 2.68 19.99
C LEU A 150 7.62 3.85 20.60
N ASN A 151 8.57 4.41 19.85
CA ASN A 151 9.43 5.50 20.28
C ASN A 151 8.99 6.87 19.68
N ASN A 152 7.94 6.91 18.85
CA ASN A 152 7.46 8.10 18.12
C ASN A 152 8.55 8.69 17.21
N GLU A 153 9.27 7.85 16.49
CA GLU A 153 10.35 8.26 15.60
C GLU A 153 10.00 8.08 14.12
N PHE A 154 10.51 9.00 13.30
CA PHE A 154 10.42 8.96 11.84
C PHE A 154 11.83 9.05 11.28
N ILE A 155 12.28 8.01 10.57
CA ILE A 155 13.64 7.89 10.06
C ILE A 155 13.58 7.81 8.54
N GLY A 156 14.27 8.71 7.83
CA GLY A 156 14.48 8.63 6.39
C GLY A 156 15.59 7.63 6.06
N THR A 157 15.46 6.90 4.96
CA THR A 157 16.52 5.99 4.47
C THR A 157 17.52 6.69 3.55
N GLY A 158 17.36 7.97 3.30
CA GLY A 158 18.20 8.79 2.41
C GLY A 158 19.21 9.70 3.12
N ASP A 159 19.40 9.57 4.43
CA ASP A 159 20.38 10.30 5.24
C ASP A 159 21.62 9.47 5.51
#